data_7ee0fef3ff4577ec28c485569604670d
#
_entry.id   7ee0fef3ff4577ec28c485569604670d
#
_cell.length_a   1.000
_cell.length_b   1.000
_cell.length_c   1.000
_cell.angle_alpha   90.00
_cell.angle_beta   90.00
_cell.angle_gamma   90.00
#
_symmetry.space_group_name_H-M   'P 1'
#
loop_
_entity.id
_entity.type
_entity.pdbx_description
1 polymer ?
#
loop_
_entity_poly.entity_id
_entity_poly.type
_entity_poly.pdbx_seq_one_letter_code
_entity_poly.pdbx_strand_id
1 'polypeptide(L)'
;MRRRFDPQPTTPAVVLLASAGAPFSKSAIRRARELAAGEPIAVLTILTIYGSAFGLPNPGLLPTRRERDEQFAIVQRAIRQLEGQGCSADGQVAATRSAARMIAKVARARQVSHVVMEESAESGLSRLGARAVTSTVRRRLGGQAVLELVKPGT
;
A
#
# COMPACT_ATOMS: atom_id res chain seq x y z
N MET A 1 -20.03 1.16 11.07
CA MET A 1 -18.69 0.69 11.38
C MET A 1 -18.09 -0.36 10.46
N ARG A 2 -18.77 -0.73 9.46
CA ARG A 2 -18.29 -1.76 8.54
C ARG A 2 -17.64 -1.23 7.30
N ARG A 3 -17.26 0.01 7.30
CA ARG A 3 -16.87 0.70 6.08
C ARG A 3 -15.40 0.87 5.87
N ARG A 4 -14.58 0.29 6.76
CA ARG A 4 -13.14 0.47 6.66
C ARG A 4 -12.52 -0.35 5.55
N PHE A 5 -13.27 -1.33 5.06
CA PHE A 5 -12.85 -2.15 3.93
C PHE A 5 -13.88 -2.08 2.82
N ASP A 6 -13.78 -1.03 2.06
CA ASP A 6 -14.50 -0.94 0.80
C ASP A 6 -13.60 -1.57 -0.26
N PRO A 7 -14.07 -2.58 -0.99
CA PRO A 7 -13.23 -3.23 -2.01
C PRO A 7 -12.77 -2.29 -3.11
N GLN A 8 -13.46 -1.21 -3.33
CA GLN A 8 -13.07 -0.22 -4.34
C GLN A 8 -13.36 1.21 -3.87
N PRO A 9 -12.73 1.64 -2.79
CA PRO A 9 -12.98 2.97 -2.30
C PRO A 9 -12.50 4.03 -3.30
N THR A 10 -13.35 4.96 -3.60
CA THR A 10 -13.03 6.06 -4.53
C THR A 10 -13.05 7.42 -3.85
N THR A 11 -13.39 7.45 -2.58
CA THR A 11 -13.41 8.69 -1.80
C THR A 11 -12.01 9.33 -1.79
N PRO A 12 -11.89 10.62 -2.04
CA PRO A 12 -10.58 11.28 -2.01
C PRO A 12 -9.89 11.14 -0.66
N ALA A 13 -8.57 10.98 -0.72
CA ALA A 13 -7.69 10.97 0.44
C ALA A 13 -6.45 11.81 0.10
N VAL A 14 -5.79 12.36 1.10
CA VAL A 14 -4.60 13.18 0.85
C VAL A 14 -3.35 12.33 0.75
N VAL A 15 -3.28 11.27 1.53
CA VAL A 15 -2.12 10.38 1.57
C VAL A 15 -2.55 8.95 1.32
N LEU A 16 -1.77 8.23 0.53
CA LEU A 16 -1.86 6.78 0.40
C LEU A 16 -0.67 6.16 1.11
N LEU A 17 -0.92 5.40 2.16
CA LEU A 17 0.09 4.59 2.84
C LEU A 17 0.05 3.20 2.22
N ALA A 18 1.09 2.83 1.50
CA ALA A 18 1.09 1.61 0.69
C ALA A 18 2.23 0.68 1.05
N SER A 19 1.98 -0.62 0.96
CA SER A 19 2.96 -1.66 1.17
C SER A 19 2.75 -2.79 0.16
N ALA A 20 3.85 -3.38 -0.28
CA ALA A 20 3.80 -4.54 -1.17
C ALA A 20 3.69 -5.86 -0.37
N GLY A 21 3.06 -5.84 0.79
CA GLY A 21 2.77 -7.02 1.59
C GLY A 21 3.37 -7.02 2.99
N ALA A 22 4.29 -6.12 3.28
CA ALA A 22 4.92 -6.04 4.59
C ALA A 22 4.08 -5.21 5.57
N PRO A 23 4.17 -5.49 6.89
CA PRO A 23 3.55 -4.63 7.89
C PRO A 23 4.12 -3.21 7.83
N PHE A 24 3.31 -2.25 8.25
CA PHE A 24 3.74 -0.85 8.30
C PHE A 24 4.52 -0.56 9.58
N SER A 25 5.64 0.12 9.45
CA SER A 25 6.42 0.56 10.60
C SER A 25 5.78 1.78 11.25
N LYS A 26 6.19 2.05 12.49
CA LYS A 26 5.75 3.26 13.18
C LYS A 26 6.19 4.51 12.43
N SER A 27 7.37 4.47 11.81
CA SER A 27 7.89 5.59 11.01
C SER A 27 7.00 5.90 9.81
N ALA A 28 6.56 4.88 9.10
CA ALA A 28 5.69 5.05 7.95
C ALA A 28 4.33 5.63 8.36
N ILE A 29 3.75 5.10 9.43
CA ILE A 29 2.48 5.59 9.96
C ILE A 29 2.61 7.05 10.42
N ARG A 30 3.69 7.38 11.12
CA ARG A 30 3.96 8.75 11.54
C ARG A 30 4.08 9.69 10.36
N ARG A 31 4.84 9.29 9.34
CA ARG A 31 5.03 10.13 8.16
C ARG A 31 3.73 10.36 7.41
N ALA A 32 2.92 9.32 7.27
CA ALA A 32 1.61 9.45 6.63
C ALA A 32 0.73 10.45 7.39
N ARG A 33 0.73 10.36 8.71
CA ARG A 33 -0.03 11.28 9.56
C ARG A 33 0.46 12.72 9.41
N GLU A 34 1.77 12.93 9.42
CA GLU A 34 2.35 14.27 9.25
C GLU A 34 1.96 14.88 7.91
N LEU A 35 2.06 14.11 6.84
CA LEU A 35 1.72 14.59 5.50
C LEU A 35 0.22 14.82 5.32
N ALA A 36 -0.59 14.04 5.98
CA ALA A 36 -2.04 14.17 5.89
C ALA A 36 -2.56 15.43 6.60
N ALA A 37 -1.89 15.86 7.67
CA ALA A 37 -2.23 17.08 8.40
C ALA A 37 -3.72 17.18 8.75
N GLY A 38 -4.30 16.08 9.23
CA GLY A 38 -5.71 16.03 9.63
C GLY A 38 -6.67 15.55 8.54
N GLU A 39 -6.20 15.41 7.31
CA GLU A 39 -7.02 14.96 6.20
C GLU A 39 -7.03 13.43 6.09
N PRO A 40 -7.98 12.84 5.34
CA PRO A 40 -8.10 11.38 5.26
C PRO A 40 -6.89 10.68 4.67
N ILE A 41 -6.59 9.50 5.21
CA ILE A 41 -5.50 8.64 4.78
C ILE A 41 -6.07 7.33 4.24
N ALA A 42 -5.61 6.90 3.07
CA ALA A 42 -5.92 5.60 2.52
C ALA A 42 -4.78 4.62 2.84
N VAL A 43 -5.10 3.40 3.23
CA VAL A 43 -4.13 2.35 3.52
C VAL A 43 -4.30 1.23 2.52
N LEU A 44 -3.21 0.80 1.90
CA LEU A 44 -3.23 -0.24 0.86
C LEU A 44 -2.13 -1.25 1.08
N THR A 45 -2.47 -2.53 1.10
CA THR A 45 -1.48 -3.59 0.96
C THR A 45 -1.74 -4.40 -0.30
N ILE A 46 -0.68 -4.99 -0.82
CA ILE A 46 -0.72 -5.74 -2.06
C ILE A 46 -0.43 -7.21 -1.79
N LEU A 47 -1.30 -8.07 -2.33
CA LEU A 47 -1.03 -9.49 -2.46
C LEU A 47 -0.58 -9.72 -3.91
N THR A 48 0.68 -10.07 -4.07
CA THR A 48 1.21 -10.31 -5.41
C THR A 48 0.80 -11.67 -5.93
N ILE A 49 0.23 -11.70 -7.12
CA ILE A 49 -0.11 -12.93 -7.82
C ILE A 49 1.07 -13.31 -8.69
N TYR A 50 1.66 -14.47 -8.42
CA TYR A 50 2.83 -14.95 -9.16
C TYR A 50 2.43 -15.95 -10.22
N GLY A 51 3.23 -15.97 -11.30
CA GLY A 51 3.13 -16.98 -12.32
C GLY A 51 1.90 -16.89 -13.20
N SER A 52 2.09 -17.20 -14.44
CA SER A 52 0.98 -17.42 -15.36
C SER A 52 1.47 -18.35 -16.46
N ALA A 53 0.63 -19.31 -16.83
CA ALA A 53 0.83 -20.10 -18.02
C ALA A 53 -0.05 -19.48 -19.09
N PHE A 54 0.57 -19.03 -20.19
CA PHE A 54 -0.15 -18.45 -21.32
C PHE A 54 -1.09 -17.29 -20.91
N GLY A 55 -0.64 -16.46 -19.99
CA GLY A 55 -1.44 -15.32 -19.55
C GLY A 55 -2.50 -15.64 -18.51
N LEU A 56 -2.68 -16.90 -18.15
CA LEU A 56 -3.65 -17.30 -17.13
C LEU A 56 -2.96 -17.55 -15.79
N PRO A 57 -3.55 -17.14 -14.67
CA PRO A 57 -2.97 -17.41 -13.37
C PRO A 57 -2.93 -18.91 -13.10
N ASN A 58 -1.83 -19.37 -12.54
CA ASN A 58 -1.73 -20.74 -12.05
C ASN A 58 -2.51 -20.82 -10.74
N PRO A 59 -3.54 -21.69 -10.63
CA PRO A 59 -4.35 -21.78 -9.42
C PRO A 59 -3.56 -22.03 -8.15
N GLY A 60 -2.44 -22.78 -8.24
CA GLY A 60 -1.57 -23.03 -7.09
C GLY A 60 -0.77 -21.82 -6.63
N LEU A 61 -0.76 -20.73 -7.39
CA LEU A 61 -0.03 -19.51 -7.08
C LEU A 61 -0.94 -18.33 -6.73
N LEU A 62 -2.25 -18.57 -6.67
CA LEU A 62 -3.20 -17.55 -6.22
C LEU A 62 -3.08 -17.40 -4.70
N PRO A 63 -3.30 -16.19 -4.18
CA PRO A 63 -3.26 -15.97 -2.74
C PRO A 63 -4.26 -16.85 -2.00
N THR A 64 -3.82 -17.47 -0.92
CA THR A 64 -4.67 -18.27 -0.07
C THR A 64 -5.53 -17.37 0.81
N ARG A 65 -6.57 -17.97 1.40
CA ARG A 65 -7.40 -17.26 2.37
C ARG A 65 -6.56 -16.77 3.55
N ARG A 66 -5.63 -17.59 4.01
CA ARG A 66 -4.72 -17.21 5.11
C ARG A 66 -3.89 -15.98 4.77
N GLU A 67 -3.33 -15.96 3.57
CA GLU A 67 -2.55 -14.81 3.12
C GLU A 67 -3.39 -13.54 3.03
N ARG A 68 -4.62 -13.66 2.57
CA ARG A 68 -5.56 -12.53 2.54
C ARG A 68 -5.89 -12.04 3.93
N ASP A 69 -6.15 -12.96 4.85
CA ASP A 69 -6.48 -12.62 6.24
C ASP A 69 -5.30 -11.91 6.92
N GLU A 70 -4.08 -12.36 6.64
CA GLU A 70 -2.87 -11.71 7.15
C GLU A 70 -2.76 -10.27 6.65
N GLN A 71 -3.04 -10.05 5.38
CA GLN A 71 -3.01 -8.70 4.81
C GLN A 71 -4.11 -7.81 5.37
N PHE A 72 -5.31 -8.35 5.55
CA PHE A 72 -6.39 -7.61 6.22
C PHE A 72 -5.98 -7.21 7.63
N ALA A 73 -5.33 -8.10 8.36
CA ALA A 73 -4.86 -7.79 9.72
C ALA A 73 -3.85 -6.64 9.71
N ILE A 74 -2.95 -6.63 8.74
CA ILE A 74 -1.96 -5.55 8.59
C ILE A 74 -2.65 -4.20 8.36
N VAL A 75 -3.59 -4.18 7.43
CA VAL A 75 -4.34 -2.96 7.11
C VAL A 75 -5.15 -2.49 8.32
N GLN A 76 -5.85 -3.39 8.98
CA GLN A 76 -6.65 -3.03 10.16
C GLN A 76 -5.80 -2.48 11.30
N ARG A 77 -4.63 -3.06 11.51
CA ARG A 77 -3.71 -2.57 12.54
C ARG A 77 -3.28 -1.14 12.25
N ALA A 78 -2.93 -0.87 10.99
CA ALA A 78 -2.53 0.48 10.58
C ALA A 78 -3.68 1.47 10.77
N ILE A 79 -4.90 1.10 10.37
CA ILE A 79 -6.08 1.95 10.53
C ILE A 79 -6.31 2.26 12.01
N ARG A 80 -6.25 1.25 12.87
CA ARG A 80 -6.44 1.45 14.32
C ARG A 80 -5.40 2.40 14.90
N GLN A 81 -4.14 2.27 14.48
CA GLN A 81 -3.08 3.16 14.94
C GLN A 81 -3.33 4.59 14.50
N LEU A 82 -3.73 4.78 13.25
CA LEU A 82 -4.04 6.11 12.73
C LEU A 82 -5.26 6.71 13.43
N GLU A 83 -6.32 5.93 13.59
CA GLU A 83 -7.54 6.40 14.27
C GLU A 83 -7.26 6.72 15.73
N GLY A 84 -6.42 5.94 16.39
CA GLY A 84 -6.01 6.20 17.78
C GLY A 84 -5.24 7.51 17.93
N GLN A 85 -4.70 8.04 16.84
CA GLN A 85 -3.99 9.32 16.81
C GLN A 85 -4.83 10.44 16.21
N GLY A 86 -6.12 10.22 16.08
CA GLY A 86 -7.05 11.24 15.60
C GLY A 86 -7.18 11.35 14.09
N CYS A 87 -6.61 10.41 13.33
CA CYS A 87 -6.70 10.44 11.88
C CYS A 87 -7.94 9.71 11.37
N SER A 88 -8.48 10.16 10.23
CA SER A 88 -9.49 9.43 9.50
C SER A 88 -8.77 8.52 8.51
N ALA A 89 -9.07 7.24 8.53
CA ALA A 89 -8.38 6.27 7.66
C ALA A 89 -9.33 5.17 7.20
N ASP A 90 -9.14 4.74 5.96
CA ASP A 90 -9.78 3.54 5.43
C ASP A 90 -8.72 2.69 4.74
N GLY A 91 -9.06 1.48 4.33
CA GLY A 91 -8.06 0.63 3.71
C GLY A 91 -8.62 -0.46 2.83
N GLN A 92 -7.74 -1.05 2.05
CA GLN A 92 -8.05 -2.18 1.19
C GLN A 92 -6.84 -3.08 1.01
N VAL A 93 -7.12 -4.31 0.64
CA VAL A 93 -6.12 -5.29 0.19
C VAL A 93 -6.40 -5.54 -1.28
N ALA A 94 -5.39 -5.40 -2.12
CA ALA A 94 -5.53 -5.64 -3.55
C ALA A 94 -4.64 -6.79 -4.00
N ALA A 95 -5.22 -7.73 -4.74
CA ALA A 95 -4.47 -8.83 -5.34
C ALA A 95 -4.15 -8.46 -6.79
N THR A 96 -2.87 -8.51 -7.16
CA THR A 96 -2.43 -8.08 -8.49
C THR A 96 -1.11 -8.72 -8.87
N ARG A 97 -0.82 -8.75 -10.15
CA ARG A 97 0.49 -9.18 -10.67
C ARG A 97 1.51 -8.05 -10.63
N SER A 98 1.07 -6.80 -10.58
CA SER A 98 1.96 -5.65 -10.55
C SER A 98 1.60 -4.73 -9.39
N ALA A 99 2.39 -4.81 -8.32
CA ALA A 99 2.20 -3.94 -7.16
C ALA A 99 2.33 -2.47 -7.56
N ALA A 100 3.34 -2.12 -8.35
CA ALA A 100 3.59 -0.74 -8.73
C ALA A 100 2.42 -0.15 -9.51
N ARG A 101 1.87 -0.90 -10.46
CA ARG A 101 0.73 -0.45 -11.25
C ARG A 101 -0.50 -0.23 -10.37
N MET A 102 -0.74 -1.16 -9.45
CA MET A 102 -1.91 -1.07 -8.56
C MET A 102 -1.80 0.11 -7.60
N ILE A 103 -0.62 0.32 -7.02
CA ILE A 103 -0.40 1.45 -6.12
C ILE A 103 -0.65 2.77 -6.86
N ALA A 104 -0.09 2.92 -8.05
CA ALA A 104 -0.31 4.12 -8.85
C ALA A 104 -1.79 4.30 -9.25
N LYS A 105 -2.46 3.20 -9.56
CA LYS A 105 -3.88 3.23 -9.90
C LYS A 105 -4.74 3.70 -8.73
N VAL A 106 -4.50 3.18 -7.55
CA VAL A 106 -5.22 3.57 -6.34
C VAL A 106 -4.92 5.02 -5.98
N ALA A 107 -3.65 5.43 -6.06
CA ALA A 107 -3.26 6.80 -5.79
C ALA A 107 -4.02 7.78 -6.68
N ARG A 108 -4.14 7.43 -7.96
CA ARG A 108 -4.86 8.26 -8.92
C ARG A 108 -6.35 8.27 -8.65
N ALA A 109 -6.94 7.10 -8.38
CA ALA A 109 -8.36 6.98 -8.09
C ALA A 109 -8.76 7.74 -6.82
N ARG A 110 -7.88 7.74 -5.81
CA ARG A 110 -8.12 8.42 -4.54
C ARG A 110 -7.65 9.87 -4.55
N GLN A 111 -7.05 10.34 -5.62
CA GLN A 111 -6.58 11.72 -5.82
C GLN A 111 -5.60 12.18 -4.73
N VAL A 112 -4.73 11.27 -4.30
CA VAL A 112 -3.76 11.59 -3.25
C VAL A 112 -2.67 12.52 -3.76
N SER A 113 -2.12 13.34 -2.86
CA SER A 113 -0.98 14.18 -3.16
C SER A 113 0.35 13.53 -2.76
N HIS A 114 0.31 12.56 -1.86
CA HIS A 114 1.50 11.85 -1.39
C HIS A 114 1.23 10.36 -1.31
N VAL A 115 2.23 9.58 -1.68
CA VAL A 115 2.25 8.13 -1.46
C VAL A 115 3.41 7.84 -0.51
N VAL A 116 3.14 7.21 0.61
CA VAL A 116 4.15 6.83 1.59
C VAL A 116 4.42 5.34 1.47
N MET A 117 5.66 4.98 1.23
CA MET A 117 6.13 3.58 1.19
C MET A 117 7.40 3.46 2.00
N GLU A 118 7.70 2.27 2.46
CA GLU A 118 8.95 2.01 3.15
C GLU A 118 10.03 1.59 2.16
N GLU A 119 11.27 2.00 2.43
CA GLU A 119 12.42 1.44 1.75
C GLU A 119 12.58 -0.01 2.19
N SER A 120 13.02 -0.86 1.28
CA SER A 120 13.29 -2.24 1.64
C SER A 120 14.49 -2.34 2.56
N ALA A 121 14.31 -3.04 3.69
CA ALA A 121 15.41 -3.37 4.58
C ALA A 121 16.19 -4.58 4.10
N GLU A 122 15.69 -5.27 3.07
CA GLU A 122 16.32 -6.48 2.55
C GLU A 122 17.53 -6.16 1.69
N SER A 123 18.42 -7.12 1.55
CA SER A 123 19.61 -6.99 0.72
C SER A 123 19.56 -7.96 -0.45
N GLY A 124 20.44 -7.78 -1.43
CA GLY A 124 20.54 -8.66 -2.58
C GLY A 124 19.42 -8.48 -3.58
N LEU A 125 18.95 -9.59 -4.16
CA LEU A 125 17.94 -9.58 -5.21
C LEU A 125 16.60 -9.03 -4.74
N SER A 126 16.20 -9.32 -3.52
CA SER A 126 14.97 -8.78 -2.94
C SER A 126 14.99 -7.26 -2.87
N ARG A 127 16.14 -6.69 -2.55
CA ARG A 127 16.33 -5.25 -2.52
C ARG A 127 16.18 -4.65 -3.92
N LEU A 128 16.73 -5.31 -4.94
CA LEU A 128 16.61 -4.87 -6.33
C LEU A 128 15.15 -4.90 -6.78
N GLY A 129 14.42 -5.94 -6.43
CA GLY A 129 12.99 -6.04 -6.73
C GLY A 129 12.18 -4.92 -6.06
N ALA A 130 12.44 -4.65 -4.80
CA ALA A 130 11.77 -3.59 -4.06
C ALA A 130 12.07 -2.21 -4.65
N ARG A 131 13.31 -1.96 -5.05
CA ARG A 131 13.69 -0.72 -5.74
C ARG A 131 12.97 -0.57 -7.07
N ALA A 132 12.80 -1.66 -7.79
CA ALA A 132 12.07 -1.64 -9.05
C ALA A 132 10.62 -1.24 -8.84
N VAL A 133 9.97 -1.72 -7.77
CA VAL A 133 8.61 -1.33 -7.43
C VAL A 133 8.52 0.18 -7.15
N THR A 134 9.35 0.69 -6.25
CA THR A 134 9.30 2.11 -5.88
C THR A 134 9.64 3.02 -7.05
N SER A 135 10.62 2.63 -7.87
CA SER A 135 11.02 3.36 -9.07
C SER A 135 9.87 3.42 -10.08
N THR A 136 9.18 2.31 -10.28
CA THR A 136 8.04 2.25 -11.18
C THR A 136 6.86 3.06 -10.66
N VAL A 137 6.59 3.02 -9.36
CA VAL A 137 5.54 3.84 -8.75
C VAL A 137 5.83 5.31 -8.99
N ARG A 138 7.07 5.74 -8.71
CA ARG A 138 7.46 7.15 -8.90
C ARG A 138 7.24 7.59 -10.34
N ARG A 139 7.66 6.79 -11.30
CA ARG A 139 7.48 7.10 -12.71
C ARG A 139 6.02 7.17 -13.11
N ARG A 140 5.20 6.25 -12.61
CA ARG A 140 3.77 6.20 -12.95
C ARG A 140 2.97 7.31 -12.30
N LEU A 141 3.40 7.80 -11.15
CA LEU A 141 2.74 8.93 -10.50
C LEU A 141 2.98 10.22 -11.26
N GLY A 142 4.13 10.35 -11.92
CA GLY A 142 4.49 11.56 -12.64
C GLY A 142 4.47 12.77 -11.72
N GLY A 143 3.83 13.85 -12.15
CA GLY A 143 3.69 15.05 -11.34
C GLY A 143 2.43 15.10 -10.48
N GLN A 144 1.62 14.03 -10.51
CA GLN A 144 0.33 14.03 -9.82
C GLN A 144 0.46 13.89 -8.31
N ALA A 145 1.42 13.09 -7.85
CA ALA A 145 1.65 12.84 -6.44
C ALA A 145 3.14 12.65 -6.19
N VAL A 146 3.55 12.90 -4.95
CA VAL A 146 4.93 12.73 -4.52
C VAL A 146 5.08 11.39 -3.79
N LEU A 147 6.08 10.62 -4.17
CA LEU A 147 6.42 9.39 -3.46
C LEU A 147 7.40 9.72 -2.33
N GLU A 148 6.99 9.43 -1.11
CA GLU A 148 7.82 9.56 0.09
C GLU A 148 8.30 8.17 0.50
N LEU A 149 9.61 7.98 0.55
CA LEU A 149 10.20 6.74 1.03
C LEU A 149 10.68 6.91 2.46
N VAL A 150 10.26 6.02 3.33
CA VAL A 150 10.58 6.05 4.75
C VAL A 150 11.49 4.88 5.10
N LYS A 151 12.51 5.13 5.88
CA LYS A 151 13.38 4.05 6.35
C LYS A 151 12.65 3.24 7.40
N PRO A 152 12.65 1.90 7.26
CA PRO A 152 11.99 1.03 8.23
C PRO A 152 12.75 0.98 9.55
N GLY A 153 12.06 0.55 10.59
CA GLY A 153 12.70 0.09 11.81
C GLY A 153 12.88 1.09 12.94
N THR A 154 12.21 2.21 12.92
CA THR A 154 12.21 3.07 14.12
C THR A 154 10.83 3.43 14.57
#